data_c91ae17a8ed1e78bcdc0cf0d397f435c
#
_entry.id   c91ae17a8ed1e78bcdc0cf0d397f435c
#
_cell.length_a   1.000
_cell.length_b   1.000
_cell.length_c   1.000
_cell.angle_alpha   90.00
_cell.angle_beta   90.00
_cell.angle_gamma   90.00
#
_symmetry.space_group_name_H-M   'P 1'
#
loop_
_entity.id
_entity.type
_entity.pdbx_description
1 polymer ?
#
loop_
_entity_poly.entity_id
_entity_poly.type
_entity_poly.pdbx_seq_one_letter_code
_entity_poly.pdbx_strand_id
1 'polypeptide(L)'
;MEASGAAANPPFRADLARSVRLLRAFRTEQASPDRYYAELATDTVAQLGQYTELTGRVVVDVGGGPGFFVRELRRAGARSFCVDADCGEMSALGRPESGAIAGSALRLPIASGSLDVCLSSNVLEHVGDWPAMLAEMVRVTKPGGLVFVAFTNWLSPWGGHETSPWHYLGGERAVARYQRRHGRPPKNRYGATLFPVSVAAVLRWARSAEGAVLVDAVPRYLPGWTRPLLRVPVLREFATWNLLLVLRRQG
;
A
#
# COMPACT_ATOMS: atom_id res chain seq x y z
N MET A 1 -36.08 15.82 11.69
CA MET A 1 -35.20 14.78 11.12
C MET A 1 -33.89 15.50 10.77
N GLU A 2 -33.03 15.62 11.78
CA GLU A 2 -31.76 16.35 11.66
C GLU A 2 -30.76 15.48 10.91
N ALA A 3 -30.25 16.00 9.79
CA ALA A 3 -29.14 15.40 9.09
C ALA A 3 -27.91 15.51 10.01
N SER A 4 -27.47 14.36 10.56
CA SER A 4 -26.19 14.26 11.25
C SER A 4 -25.08 14.70 10.32
N GLY A 5 -24.57 15.91 10.53
CA GLY A 5 -23.43 16.44 9.79
C GLY A 5 -22.23 15.54 10.05
N ALA A 6 -21.85 14.78 9.02
CA ALA A 6 -20.57 14.09 9.02
C ALA A 6 -19.49 15.17 9.17
N ALA A 7 -18.77 15.13 10.29
CA ALA A 7 -17.64 16.04 10.51
C ALA A 7 -16.64 15.82 9.36
N ALA A 8 -16.46 16.84 8.54
CA ALA A 8 -15.50 16.82 7.45
C ALA A 8 -14.12 16.52 8.03
N ASN A 9 -13.51 15.42 7.60
CA ASN A 9 -12.14 15.11 7.99
C ASN A 9 -11.25 16.31 7.64
N PRO A 10 -10.31 16.69 8.53
CA PRO A 10 -9.41 17.78 8.25
C PRO A 10 -8.65 17.51 6.94
N PRO A 11 -8.39 18.54 6.13
CA PRO A 11 -7.70 18.38 4.86
C PRO A 11 -6.35 17.70 5.08
N PHE A 12 -6.04 16.71 4.25
CA PHE A 12 -4.76 16.01 4.30
C PHE A 12 -3.59 16.98 4.14
N ARG A 13 -2.58 16.85 4.99
CA ARG A 13 -1.33 17.63 4.91
C ARG A 13 -0.13 16.69 5.03
N ALA A 14 0.72 16.67 3.99
CA ALA A 14 2.00 15.97 4.02
C ALA A 14 3.06 16.82 4.73
N ASP A 15 2.89 17.03 6.04
CA ASP A 15 3.79 17.81 6.87
C ASP A 15 4.65 16.95 7.80
N LEU A 16 5.58 17.58 8.53
CA LEU A 16 6.48 16.88 9.45
C LEU A 16 5.72 16.28 10.64
N ALA A 17 4.66 16.92 11.12
CA ALA A 17 3.86 16.43 12.24
C ALA A 17 3.19 15.10 11.89
N ARG A 18 2.61 14.99 10.67
CA ARG A 18 2.10 13.73 10.13
C ARG A 18 3.18 12.66 10.05
N SER A 19 4.35 13.01 9.52
CA SER A 19 5.47 12.05 9.39
C SER A 19 5.93 11.50 10.75
N VAL A 20 6.03 12.35 11.75
CA VAL A 20 6.39 11.96 13.12
C VAL A 20 5.28 11.10 13.75
N ARG A 21 4.01 11.44 13.54
CA ARG A 21 2.88 10.66 14.02
C ARG A 21 2.91 9.24 13.46
N LEU A 22 3.03 9.10 12.12
CA LEU A 22 3.09 7.79 11.45
C LEU A 22 4.32 6.98 11.87
N LEU A 23 5.48 7.62 12.05
CA LEU A 23 6.67 6.93 12.54
C LEU A 23 6.47 6.41 13.98
N ARG A 24 5.81 7.17 14.84
CA ARG A 24 5.47 6.72 16.21
C ARG A 24 4.51 5.55 16.18
N ALA A 25 3.47 5.61 15.34
CA ALA A 25 2.52 4.52 15.15
C ALA A 25 3.23 3.25 14.64
N PHE A 26 4.09 3.39 13.63
CA PHE A 26 4.89 2.29 13.08
C PHE A 26 5.76 1.60 14.14
N ARG A 27 6.38 2.36 15.06
CA ARG A 27 7.19 1.79 16.14
C ARG A 27 6.38 0.93 17.13
N THR A 28 5.06 1.07 17.15
CA THR A 28 4.16 0.26 17.97
C THR A 28 3.50 -0.87 17.20
N GLU A 29 3.78 -1.04 15.91
CA GLU A 29 3.16 -2.04 15.04
C GLU A 29 3.22 -3.46 15.63
N GLN A 30 4.37 -3.89 16.11
CA GLN A 30 4.54 -5.24 16.67
C GLN A 30 3.79 -5.45 18.01
N ALA A 31 3.61 -4.38 18.79
CA ALA A 31 2.92 -4.44 20.08
C ALA A 31 1.42 -4.23 19.95
N SER A 32 0.98 -3.48 18.94
CA SER A 32 -0.43 -3.10 18.73
C SER A 32 -0.70 -2.95 17.23
N PRO A 33 -0.68 -4.04 16.44
CA PRO A 33 -0.84 -3.98 14.98
C PRO A 33 -2.17 -3.35 14.59
N ASP A 34 -3.25 -3.65 15.28
CA ASP A 34 -4.59 -3.14 14.98
C ASP A 34 -4.66 -1.62 15.05
N ARG A 35 -4.02 -1.03 16.07
CA ARG A 35 -3.95 0.42 16.24
C ARG A 35 -3.14 1.06 15.11
N TYR A 36 -2.01 0.48 14.77
CA TYR A 36 -1.16 0.97 13.67
C TYR A 36 -1.90 0.94 12.34
N TYR A 37 -2.49 -0.20 11.98
CA TYR A 37 -3.19 -0.33 10.71
C TYR A 37 -4.47 0.51 10.62
N ALA A 38 -5.18 0.71 11.74
CA ALA A 38 -6.32 1.63 11.78
C ALA A 38 -5.88 3.09 11.51
N GLU A 39 -4.79 3.55 12.16
CA GLU A 39 -4.24 4.89 11.92
C GLU A 39 -3.72 5.06 10.50
N LEU A 40 -3.03 4.05 9.96
CA LEU A 40 -2.55 4.04 8.58
C LEU A 40 -3.70 4.07 7.58
N ALA A 41 -4.80 3.35 7.84
CA ALA A 41 -5.98 3.36 6.99
C ALA A 41 -6.64 4.73 6.95
N THR A 42 -6.83 5.37 8.11
CA THR A 42 -7.38 6.73 8.20
C THR A 42 -6.52 7.73 7.42
N ASP A 43 -5.20 7.68 7.61
CA ASP A 43 -4.26 8.54 6.89
C ASP A 43 -4.28 8.30 5.38
N THR A 44 -4.37 7.03 4.96
CA THR A 44 -4.41 6.64 3.54
C THR A 44 -5.67 7.12 2.85
N VAL A 45 -6.83 6.95 3.49
CA VAL A 45 -8.11 7.39 2.95
C VAL A 45 -8.16 8.91 2.83
N ALA A 46 -7.63 9.64 3.81
CA ALA A 46 -7.46 11.09 3.74
C ALA A 46 -6.52 11.50 2.59
N GLN A 47 -5.42 10.76 2.36
CA GLN A 47 -4.51 11.00 1.25
C GLN A 47 -5.15 10.70 -0.11
N LEU A 48 -5.90 9.60 -0.22
CA LEU A 48 -6.64 9.24 -1.44
C LEU A 48 -7.70 10.29 -1.79
N GLY A 49 -8.36 10.86 -0.78
CA GLY A 49 -9.34 11.94 -0.93
C GLY A 49 -8.82 13.21 -1.61
N GLN A 50 -7.49 13.39 -1.70
CA GLN A 50 -6.90 14.48 -2.48
C GLN A 50 -6.99 14.29 -4.00
N TYR A 51 -7.17 13.05 -4.45
CA TYR A 51 -7.15 12.69 -5.87
C TYR A 51 -8.54 12.42 -6.44
N THR A 52 -9.50 12.08 -5.59
CA THR A 52 -10.88 11.78 -5.98
C THR A 52 -11.86 11.92 -4.81
N GLU A 53 -13.10 12.32 -5.10
CA GLU A 53 -14.22 12.16 -4.18
C GLU A 53 -14.51 10.66 -3.98
N LEU A 54 -14.74 10.22 -2.74
CA LEU A 54 -14.94 8.81 -2.40
C LEU A 54 -16.42 8.42 -2.27
N THR A 55 -17.29 9.36 -2.01
CA THR A 55 -18.72 9.10 -1.79
C THR A 55 -19.35 8.40 -3.00
N GLY A 56 -19.93 7.23 -2.76
CA GLY A 56 -20.58 6.39 -3.79
C GLY A 56 -19.62 5.66 -4.73
N ARG A 57 -18.32 5.89 -4.66
CA ARG A 57 -17.32 5.22 -5.51
C ARG A 57 -17.16 3.75 -5.15
N VAL A 58 -16.94 2.93 -6.15
CA VAL A 58 -16.60 1.52 -5.97
C VAL A 58 -15.08 1.37 -5.83
N VAL A 59 -14.63 0.94 -4.67
CA VAL A 59 -13.21 0.86 -4.32
C VAL A 59 -12.85 -0.56 -3.90
N VAL A 60 -11.77 -1.13 -4.46
CA VAL A 60 -11.19 -2.38 -3.98
C VAL A 60 -9.87 -2.10 -3.26
N ASP A 61 -9.64 -2.81 -2.16
CA ASP A 61 -8.36 -2.91 -1.47
C ASP A 61 -7.71 -4.26 -1.80
N VAL A 62 -6.63 -4.23 -2.57
CA VAL A 62 -5.88 -5.42 -2.99
C VAL A 62 -4.81 -5.75 -1.96
N GLY A 63 -4.89 -6.93 -1.35
CA GLY A 63 -4.10 -7.31 -0.18
C GLY A 63 -4.64 -6.68 1.10
N GLY A 64 -5.98 -6.57 1.22
CA GLY A 64 -6.63 -5.82 2.29
C GLY A 64 -6.64 -6.50 3.66
N GLY A 65 -6.18 -7.77 3.74
CA GLY A 65 -6.10 -8.52 5.00
C GLY A 65 -7.37 -8.42 5.86
N PRO A 66 -7.27 -7.99 7.13
CA PRO A 66 -8.42 -7.89 8.04
C PRO A 66 -9.40 -6.74 7.73
N GLY A 67 -9.20 -5.98 6.64
CA GLY A 67 -10.15 -4.98 6.15
C GLY A 67 -10.10 -3.60 6.84
N PHE A 68 -8.97 -3.19 7.40
CA PHE A 68 -8.82 -1.85 8.00
C PHE A 68 -9.12 -0.73 7.01
N PHE A 69 -8.59 -0.81 5.80
CA PHE A 69 -8.83 0.18 4.76
C PHE A 69 -10.27 0.15 4.26
N VAL A 70 -10.87 -1.04 4.13
CA VAL A 70 -12.29 -1.20 3.73
C VAL A 70 -13.21 -0.47 4.69
N ARG A 71 -12.98 -0.61 6.01
CA ARG A 71 -13.78 0.10 7.02
C ARG A 71 -13.66 1.60 6.92
N GLU A 72 -12.45 2.14 6.75
CA GLU A 72 -12.23 3.58 6.60
C GLU A 72 -12.79 4.13 5.27
N LEU A 73 -12.63 3.41 4.17
CA LEU A 73 -13.22 3.76 2.89
C LEU A 73 -14.76 3.85 2.98
N ARG A 74 -15.40 2.91 3.69
CA ARG A 74 -16.85 2.96 3.93
C ARG A 74 -17.27 4.13 4.80
N ARG A 75 -16.48 4.48 5.83
CA ARG A 75 -16.72 5.70 6.62
C ARG A 75 -16.63 6.97 5.78
N ALA A 76 -15.76 6.98 4.77
CA ALA A 76 -15.68 8.04 3.77
C ALA A 76 -16.77 7.98 2.68
N GLY A 77 -17.77 7.10 2.81
CA GLY A 77 -18.90 6.98 1.90
C GLY A 77 -18.65 6.12 0.66
N ALA A 78 -17.52 5.43 0.54
CA ALA A 78 -17.26 4.55 -0.57
C ALA A 78 -17.97 3.19 -0.44
N ARG A 79 -18.26 2.56 -1.56
CA ARG A 79 -18.67 1.15 -1.66
C ARG A 79 -17.42 0.30 -1.80
N SER A 80 -16.88 -0.19 -0.68
CA SER A 80 -15.56 -0.84 -0.68
C SER A 80 -15.61 -2.30 -0.26
N PHE A 81 -14.67 -3.07 -0.79
CA PHE A 81 -14.40 -4.47 -0.46
C PHE A 81 -12.91 -4.75 -0.63
N CYS A 82 -12.44 -5.91 -0.18
CA CYS A 82 -11.04 -6.31 -0.35
C CYS A 82 -10.91 -7.63 -1.12
N VAL A 83 -9.75 -7.80 -1.75
CA VAL A 83 -9.29 -9.07 -2.31
C VAL A 83 -7.96 -9.41 -1.64
N ASP A 84 -7.85 -10.61 -1.08
CA ASP A 84 -6.61 -11.10 -0.50
C ASP A 84 -6.41 -12.57 -0.84
N ALA A 85 -5.15 -12.98 -1.04
CA ALA A 85 -4.79 -14.36 -1.29
C ALA A 85 -4.70 -15.19 0.01
N ASP A 86 -4.52 -14.54 1.16
CA ASP A 86 -4.39 -15.20 2.46
C ASP A 86 -5.68 -15.12 3.28
N CYS A 87 -6.43 -16.24 3.28
CA CYS A 87 -7.65 -16.36 4.08
C CYS A 87 -7.37 -16.26 5.60
N GLY A 88 -6.16 -16.59 6.04
CA GLY A 88 -5.74 -16.44 7.44
C GLY A 88 -5.63 -14.98 7.83
N GLU A 89 -4.98 -14.17 7.02
CA GLU A 89 -4.90 -12.72 7.22
C GLU A 89 -6.29 -12.06 7.18
N MET A 90 -7.15 -12.45 6.25
CA MET A 90 -8.53 -11.94 6.20
C MET A 90 -9.31 -12.23 7.49
N SER A 91 -9.01 -13.34 8.16
CA SER A 91 -9.69 -13.79 9.38
C SER A 91 -8.94 -13.42 10.67
N ALA A 92 -7.84 -12.67 10.58
CA ALA A 92 -6.97 -12.39 11.73
C ALA A 92 -7.67 -11.68 12.90
N LEU A 93 -8.76 -10.94 12.62
CA LEU A 93 -9.63 -10.31 13.62
C LEU A 93 -10.94 -11.09 13.87
N GLY A 94 -10.96 -12.41 13.60
CA GLY A 94 -12.09 -13.30 13.80
C GLY A 94 -12.85 -13.56 12.50
N ARG A 95 -13.80 -12.71 12.10
CA ARG A 95 -14.53 -12.86 10.83
C ARG A 95 -13.93 -11.97 9.76
N PRO A 96 -13.82 -12.47 8.52
CA PRO A 96 -13.48 -11.61 7.38
C PRO A 96 -14.41 -10.42 7.29
N GLU A 97 -13.88 -9.29 6.83
CA GLU A 97 -14.69 -8.09 6.59
C GLU A 97 -15.77 -8.40 5.54
N SER A 98 -16.95 -7.80 5.69
CA SER A 98 -18.04 -7.98 4.72
C SER A 98 -17.57 -7.61 3.31
N GLY A 99 -17.78 -8.50 2.33
CA GLY A 99 -17.31 -8.34 0.96
C GLY A 99 -15.84 -8.71 0.75
N ALA A 100 -15.16 -9.35 1.71
CA ALA A 100 -13.83 -9.91 1.49
C ALA A 100 -13.91 -11.08 0.49
N ILE A 101 -13.01 -11.08 -0.48
CA ILE A 101 -12.94 -12.05 -1.58
C ILE A 101 -11.55 -12.70 -1.54
N ALA A 102 -11.51 -14.04 -1.50
CA ALA A 102 -10.27 -14.78 -1.68
C ALA A 102 -9.83 -14.72 -3.15
N GLY A 103 -8.63 -14.21 -3.41
CA GLY A 103 -8.15 -14.07 -4.78
C GLY A 103 -6.72 -13.56 -4.88
N SER A 104 -6.08 -13.84 -6.01
CA SER A 104 -4.71 -13.42 -6.28
C SER A 104 -4.68 -12.00 -6.87
N ALA A 105 -3.73 -11.19 -6.40
CA ALA A 105 -3.42 -9.88 -6.98
C ALA A 105 -2.89 -9.97 -8.42
N LEU A 106 -2.38 -11.14 -8.84
CA LEU A 106 -1.91 -11.40 -10.21
C LEU A 106 -3.05 -11.71 -11.19
N ARG A 107 -4.23 -12.03 -10.68
CA ARG A 107 -5.44 -12.30 -11.47
C ARG A 107 -6.66 -11.98 -10.60
N LEU A 108 -7.00 -10.72 -10.55
CA LEU A 108 -8.11 -10.25 -9.73
C LEU A 108 -9.46 -10.83 -10.23
N PRO A 109 -10.30 -11.40 -9.35
CA PRO A 109 -11.61 -11.95 -9.71
C PRO A 109 -12.63 -10.81 -9.91
N ILE A 110 -12.26 -9.82 -10.70
CA ILE A 110 -12.99 -8.57 -10.92
C ILE A 110 -13.01 -8.30 -12.43
N ALA A 111 -14.15 -7.90 -12.96
CA ALA A 111 -14.30 -7.54 -14.36
C ALA A 111 -13.43 -6.33 -14.74
N SER A 112 -12.94 -6.32 -15.97
CA SER A 112 -12.18 -5.17 -16.49
C SER A 112 -13.04 -3.91 -16.47
N GLY A 113 -12.44 -2.77 -16.06
CA GLY A 113 -13.10 -1.48 -16.11
C GLY A 113 -14.34 -1.35 -15.21
N SER A 114 -14.36 -1.99 -14.05
CA SER A 114 -15.51 -2.00 -13.15
C SER A 114 -15.34 -1.15 -11.89
N LEU A 115 -14.12 -0.75 -11.54
CA LEU A 115 -13.80 -0.03 -10.31
C LEU A 115 -13.53 1.45 -10.54
N ASP A 116 -13.98 2.30 -9.64
CA ASP A 116 -13.61 3.72 -9.66
C ASP A 116 -12.20 3.93 -9.08
N VAL A 117 -11.81 3.12 -8.07
CA VAL A 117 -10.47 3.14 -7.47
C VAL A 117 -10.01 1.72 -7.18
N CYS A 118 -8.78 1.42 -7.54
CA CYS A 118 -8.07 0.21 -7.11
C CYS A 118 -6.91 0.63 -6.19
N LEU A 119 -7.01 0.27 -4.91
CA LEU A 119 -6.05 0.61 -3.86
C LEU A 119 -5.22 -0.62 -3.49
N SER A 120 -3.94 -0.42 -3.18
CA SER A 120 -3.10 -1.42 -2.51
C SER A 120 -2.06 -0.71 -1.65
N SER A 121 -1.84 -1.20 -0.44
CA SER A 121 -0.94 -0.57 0.53
C SER A 121 -0.06 -1.59 1.23
N ASN A 122 1.25 -1.52 1.01
CA ASN A 122 2.27 -2.41 1.57
C ASN A 122 2.05 -3.90 1.20
N VAL A 123 1.75 -4.14 -0.07
CA VAL A 123 1.52 -5.48 -0.64
C VAL A 123 2.46 -5.76 -1.81
N LEU A 124 2.80 -4.74 -2.59
CA LEU A 124 3.59 -4.89 -3.82
C LEU A 124 4.93 -5.61 -3.57
N GLU A 125 5.58 -5.29 -2.45
CA GLU A 125 6.84 -5.93 -2.00
C GLU A 125 6.69 -7.42 -1.67
N HIS A 126 5.46 -7.90 -1.49
CA HIS A 126 5.16 -9.31 -1.22
C HIS A 126 4.75 -10.10 -2.48
N VAL A 127 4.74 -9.44 -3.63
CA VAL A 127 4.33 -10.05 -4.92
C VAL A 127 5.55 -10.18 -5.83
N GLY A 128 5.91 -11.42 -6.19
CA GLY A 128 7.09 -11.69 -7.03
C GLY A 128 6.98 -11.08 -8.42
N ASP A 129 5.82 -11.18 -9.04
CA ASP A 129 5.51 -10.52 -10.32
C ASP A 129 4.68 -9.24 -10.08
N TRP A 130 5.30 -8.27 -9.40
CA TRP A 130 4.66 -6.99 -9.13
C TRP A 130 4.24 -6.21 -10.39
N PRO A 131 4.91 -6.32 -11.57
CA PRO A 131 4.43 -5.69 -12.79
C PRO A 131 3.06 -6.25 -13.23
N ALA A 132 2.86 -7.57 -13.14
CA ALA A 132 1.58 -8.19 -13.45
C ALA A 132 0.47 -7.74 -12.47
N MET A 133 0.78 -7.62 -11.17
CA MET A 133 -0.15 -7.05 -10.19
C MET A 133 -0.59 -5.63 -10.58
N LEU A 134 0.36 -4.76 -10.92
CA LEU A 134 0.03 -3.38 -11.31
C LEU A 134 -0.80 -3.34 -12.61
N ALA A 135 -0.49 -4.20 -13.58
CA ALA A 135 -1.28 -4.32 -14.82
C ALA A 135 -2.72 -4.79 -14.53
N GLU A 136 -2.90 -5.76 -13.64
CA GLU A 136 -4.24 -6.21 -13.20
C GLU A 136 -5.03 -5.09 -12.50
N MET A 137 -4.36 -4.31 -11.62
CA MET A 137 -4.99 -3.16 -10.99
C MET A 137 -5.46 -2.11 -12.02
N VAL A 138 -4.65 -1.86 -13.05
CA VAL A 138 -5.04 -0.99 -14.18
C VAL A 138 -6.21 -1.61 -14.94
N ARG A 139 -6.17 -2.92 -15.26
CA ARG A 139 -7.22 -3.62 -16.01
C ARG A 139 -8.61 -3.47 -15.36
N VAL A 140 -8.69 -3.69 -14.04
CA VAL A 140 -9.97 -3.66 -13.31
C VAL A 140 -10.53 -2.25 -13.06
N THR A 141 -9.68 -1.24 -13.12
CA THR A 141 -10.05 0.16 -12.92
C THR A 141 -10.77 0.69 -14.18
N LYS A 142 -11.82 1.50 -14.02
CA LYS A 142 -12.54 2.16 -15.13
C LYS A 142 -11.66 3.19 -15.85
N PRO A 143 -11.91 3.50 -17.13
CA PRO A 143 -11.37 4.71 -17.76
C PRO A 143 -11.63 5.95 -16.90
N GLY A 144 -10.60 6.75 -16.66
CA GLY A 144 -10.64 7.91 -15.74
C GLY A 144 -10.54 7.58 -14.26
N GLY A 145 -10.65 6.29 -13.87
CA GLY A 145 -10.49 5.84 -12.49
C GLY A 145 -9.03 5.86 -12.02
N LEU A 146 -8.82 5.64 -10.73
CA LEU A 146 -7.51 5.73 -10.09
C LEU A 146 -6.97 4.37 -9.65
N VAL A 147 -5.67 4.16 -9.85
CA VAL A 147 -4.88 3.12 -9.19
C VAL A 147 -3.99 3.81 -8.16
N PHE A 148 -4.12 3.44 -6.89
CA PHE A 148 -3.41 4.02 -5.77
C PHE A 148 -2.58 2.91 -5.10
N VAL A 149 -1.27 2.93 -5.29
CA VAL A 149 -0.37 1.87 -4.82
C VAL A 149 0.73 2.44 -3.97
N ALA A 150 0.89 1.88 -2.79
CA ALA A 150 2.01 2.22 -1.92
C ALA A 150 2.76 0.96 -1.47
N PHE A 151 4.08 1.03 -1.43
CA PHE A 151 4.93 -0.10 -1.06
C PHE A 151 6.22 0.34 -0.38
N THR A 152 6.77 -0.55 0.44
CA THR A 152 8.08 -0.37 1.08
C THR A 152 9.16 -0.85 0.14
N ASN A 153 10.05 0.05 -0.31
CA ASN A 153 11.12 -0.32 -1.22
C ASN A 153 12.27 -1.03 -0.49
N TRP A 154 12.92 -1.97 -1.19
CA TRP A 154 13.93 -2.87 -0.62
C TRP A 154 15.08 -2.16 0.11
N LEU A 155 15.64 -1.11 -0.46
CA LEU A 155 16.78 -0.38 0.13
C LEU A 155 16.36 0.69 1.14
N SER A 156 15.08 0.75 1.54
CA SER A 156 14.68 1.56 2.68
C SER A 156 15.20 0.96 3.99
N PRO A 157 15.31 1.75 5.09
CA PRO A 157 15.69 1.22 6.39
C PRO A 157 14.81 0.05 6.87
N TRP A 158 13.60 -0.05 6.36
CA TRP A 158 12.57 -1.04 6.73
C TRP A 158 12.34 -2.10 5.65
N GLY A 159 13.04 -2.02 4.50
CA GLY A 159 12.82 -2.88 3.35
C GLY A 159 13.05 -4.36 3.61
N GLY A 160 13.89 -4.70 4.57
CA GLY A 160 14.12 -6.07 5.01
C GLY A 160 13.09 -6.59 6.03
N HIS A 161 12.07 -5.78 6.39
CA HIS A 161 11.12 -6.10 7.46
C HIS A 161 11.84 -6.59 8.73
N GLU A 162 11.51 -7.77 9.27
CA GLU A 162 12.13 -8.33 10.49
C GLU A 162 13.65 -8.56 10.34
N THR A 163 14.14 -8.63 9.12
CA THR A 163 15.58 -8.82 8.84
C THR A 163 16.37 -7.52 8.76
N SER A 164 15.71 -6.37 8.84
CA SER A 164 16.38 -5.07 8.84
C SER A 164 17.25 -4.88 10.08
N PRO A 165 18.43 -4.22 9.99
CA PRO A 165 19.02 -3.64 8.78
C PRO A 165 19.91 -4.62 7.98
N TRP A 166 19.92 -5.90 8.32
CA TRP A 166 20.84 -6.89 7.76
C TRP A 166 20.57 -7.23 6.29
N HIS A 167 19.39 -6.87 5.76
CA HIS A 167 19.04 -7.02 4.35
C HIS A 167 20.01 -6.26 3.42
N TYR A 168 20.67 -5.19 3.88
CA TYR A 168 21.71 -4.49 3.12
C TYR A 168 22.93 -5.36 2.78
N LEU A 169 23.18 -6.42 3.55
CA LEU A 169 24.26 -7.38 3.32
C LEU A 169 23.83 -8.58 2.46
N GLY A 170 22.61 -8.51 1.89
CA GLY A 170 22.00 -9.56 1.07
C GLY A 170 20.82 -10.24 1.76
N GLY A 171 19.73 -10.43 1.01
CA GLY A 171 18.47 -10.93 1.55
C GLY A 171 18.58 -12.34 2.14
N GLU A 172 19.22 -13.27 1.43
CA GLU A 172 19.42 -14.66 1.92
C GLU A 172 20.28 -14.71 3.20
N ARG A 173 21.35 -13.92 3.24
CA ARG A 173 22.21 -13.81 4.42
C ARG A 173 21.45 -13.25 5.62
N ALA A 174 20.59 -12.27 5.40
CA ALA A 174 19.77 -11.69 6.44
C ALA A 174 18.75 -12.69 7.00
N VAL A 175 18.10 -13.48 6.14
CA VAL A 175 17.19 -14.59 6.54
C VAL A 175 17.96 -15.62 7.36
N ALA A 176 19.12 -16.11 6.88
CA ALA A 176 19.94 -17.09 7.59
C ALA A 176 20.41 -16.57 8.97
N ARG A 177 20.77 -15.27 9.06
CA ARG A 177 21.12 -14.62 10.33
C ARG A 177 19.94 -14.59 11.28
N TYR A 178 18.76 -14.17 10.80
CA TYR A 178 17.54 -14.11 11.60
C TYR A 178 17.21 -15.50 12.17
N GLN A 179 17.23 -16.54 11.32
CA GLN A 179 16.93 -17.91 11.72
C GLN A 179 17.90 -18.43 12.78
N ARG A 180 19.21 -18.16 12.62
CA ARG A 180 20.21 -18.52 13.64
C ARG A 180 19.96 -17.83 14.99
N ARG A 181 19.51 -16.56 14.95
CA ARG A 181 19.30 -15.77 16.17
C ARG A 181 18.00 -16.13 16.90
N HIS A 182 16.94 -16.46 16.16
CA HIS A 182 15.59 -16.62 16.69
C HIS A 182 15.09 -18.08 16.68
N GLY A 183 15.86 -19.03 16.13
CA GLY A 183 15.48 -20.44 16.02
C GLY A 183 14.33 -20.73 15.05
N ARG A 184 13.84 -19.71 14.32
CA ARG A 184 12.75 -19.79 13.34
C ARG A 184 12.99 -18.84 12.17
N PRO A 185 12.45 -19.14 10.98
CA PRO A 185 12.54 -18.20 9.86
C PRO A 185 11.72 -16.91 10.15
N PRO A 186 12.07 -15.78 9.53
CA PRO A 186 11.22 -14.58 9.55
C PRO A 186 9.89 -14.86 8.83
N LYS A 187 8.82 -14.13 9.17
CA LYS A 187 7.54 -14.17 8.44
C LYS A 187 7.76 -13.74 6.99
N ASN A 188 8.49 -12.64 6.79
CA ASN A 188 8.80 -12.07 5.50
C ASN A 188 10.17 -12.59 5.02
N ARG A 189 10.14 -13.62 4.14
CA ARG A 189 11.34 -14.29 3.63
C ARG A 189 11.72 -13.76 2.25
N TYR A 190 12.95 -13.28 2.13
CA TYR A 190 13.53 -12.86 0.86
C TYR A 190 13.38 -13.95 -0.22
N GLY A 191 12.92 -13.55 -1.40
CA GLY A 191 12.72 -14.45 -2.55
C GLY A 191 11.53 -15.41 -2.46
N ALA A 192 10.77 -15.39 -1.35
CA ALA A 192 9.58 -16.24 -1.18
C ALA A 192 8.31 -15.43 -0.86
N THR A 193 8.37 -14.59 0.18
CA THR A 193 7.25 -13.75 0.63
C THR A 193 7.65 -12.28 0.73
N LEU A 194 8.88 -11.92 0.38
CA LEU A 194 9.40 -10.56 0.31
C LEU A 194 10.37 -10.44 -0.86
N PHE A 195 10.13 -9.52 -1.75
CA PHE A 195 10.89 -9.35 -3.00
C PHE A 195 11.56 -7.97 -3.05
N PRO A 196 12.76 -7.85 -3.67
CA PRO A 196 13.52 -6.60 -3.72
C PRO A 196 12.94 -5.64 -4.76
N VAL A 197 11.89 -4.92 -4.40
CA VAL A 197 11.29 -3.90 -5.27
C VAL A 197 12.01 -2.57 -5.09
N SER A 198 12.45 -1.96 -6.19
CA SER A 198 13.14 -0.67 -6.19
C SER A 198 12.23 0.48 -6.64
N VAL A 199 12.44 1.67 -6.08
CA VAL A 199 11.77 2.91 -6.49
C VAL A 199 12.00 3.17 -7.99
N ALA A 200 13.23 2.98 -8.48
CA ALA A 200 13.58 3.19 -9.88
C ALA A 200 12.79 2.29 -10.83
N ALA A 201 12.67 0.99 -10.50
CA ALA A 201 11.98 0.03 -11.34
C ALA A 201 10.49 0.37 -11.45
N VAL A 202 9.86 0.66 -10.31
CA VAL A 202 8.42 0.97 -10.27
C VAL A 202 8.11 2.31 -10.93
N LEU A 203 8.94 3.34 -10.74
CA LEU A 203 8.79 4.61 -11.46
C LEU A 203 9.00 4.47 -12.98
N ARG A 204 9.88 3.58 -13.41
CA ARG A 204 10.07 3.28 -14.83
C ARG A 204 8.84 2.62 -15.41
N TRP A 205 8.35 1.58 -14.76
CA TRP A 205 7.11 0.91 -15.14
C TRP A 205 5.94 1.88 -15.23
N ALA A 206 5.74 2.74 -14.21
CA ALA A 206 4.64 3.69 -14.15
C ALA A 206 4.66 4.73 -15.29
N ARG A 207 5.85 5.07 -15.82
CA ARG A 207 5.99 6.00 -16.95
C ARG A 207 5.72 5.35 -18.30
N SER A 208 5.87 4.03 -18.40
CA SER A 208 5.64 3.25 -19.61
C SER A 208 4.42 2.34 -19.50
N ALA A 209 3.60 2.50 -18.46
CA ALA A 209 2.43 1.68 -18.24
C ALA A 209 1.41 1.83 -19.37
N GLU A 210 1.07 0.73 -20.01
CA GLU A 210 0.03 0.71 -21.03
C GLU A 210 -1.35 0.97 -20.39
N GLY A 211 -2.14 1.83 -20.99
CA GLY A 211 -3.49 2.15 -20.55
C GLY A 211 -3.59 2.95 -19.23
N ALA A 212 -2.50 3.50 -18.72
CA ALA A 212 -2.53 4.39 -17.55
C ALA A 212 -1.46 5.49 -17.64
N VAL A 213 -1.73 6.64 -17.01
CA VAL A 213 -0.75 7.70 -16.85
C VAL A 213 -0.41 7.93 -15.40
N LEU A 214 0.84 8.21 -15.10
CA LEU A 214 1.32 8.60 -13.79
C LEU A 214 0.81 10.01 -13.45
N VAL A 215 -0.06 10.09 -12.44
CA VAL A 215 -0.60 11.37 -11.92
C VAL A 215 0.32 11.94 -10.86
N ASP A 216 0.78 11.09 -9.93
CA ASP A 216 1.65 11.51 -8.84
C ASP A 216 2.55 10.37 -8.37
N ALA A 217 3.73 10.74 -7.83
CA ALA A 217 4.63 9.85 -7.13
C ALA A 217 5.24 10.60 -5.95
N VAL A 218 5.09 10.05 -4.74
CA VAL A 218 5.55 10.74 -3.53
C VAL A 218 6.20 9.77 -2.54
N PRO A 219 7.22 10.22 -1.79
CA PRO A 219 7.67 9.54 -0.57
C PRO A 219 6.55 9.60 0.46
N ARG A 220 5.77 8.53 0.60
CA ARG A 220 4.46 8.52 1.25
C ARG A 220 4.46 9.03 2.69
N TYR A 221 5.44 8.61 3.48
CA TYR A 221 5.50 8.90 4.91
C TYR A 221 6.32 10.16 5.24
N LEU A 222 6.92 10.76 4.24
CA LEU A 222 7.75 11.94 4.41
C LEU A 222 6.97 13.24 4.12
N PRO A 223 7.45 14.39 4.61
CA PRO A 223 6.84 15.67 4.30
C PRO A 223 6.87 15.99 2.80
N GLY A 224 5.88 16.72 2.30
CA GLY A 224 5.72 17.00 0.86
C GLY A 224 6.91 17.69 0.20
N TRP A 225 7.70 18.47 0.95
CA TRP A 225 8.92 19.10 0.44
C TRP A 225 10.04 18.10 0.09
N THR A 226 9.92 16.83 0.51
CA THR A 226 10.89 15.76 0.16
C THR A 226 10.66 15.14 -1.22
N ARG A 227 9.60 15.51 -1.94
CA ARG A 227 9.31 14.99 -3.30
C ARG A 227 10.51 15.05 -4.27
N PRO A 228 11.38 16.09 -4.27
CA PRO A 228 12.56 16.11 -5.12
C PRO A 228 13.54 14.94 -4.94
N LEU A 229 13.53 14.25 -3.78
CA LEU A 229 14.33 13.04 -3.55
C LEU A 229 14.12 11.97 -4.62
N LEU A 230 12.90 11.85 -5.16
CA LEU A 230 12.60 10.88 -6.21
C LEU A 230 13.36 11.14 -7.52
N ARG A 231 13.87 12.34 -7.73
CA ARG A 231 14.65 12.73 -8.91
C ARG A 231 16.14 12.39 -8.78
N VAL A 232 16.62 12.13 -7.55
CA VAL A 232 18.04 11.87 -7.29
C VAL A 232 18.27 10.36 -7.33
N PRO A 233 18.94 9.82 -8.37
CA PRO A 233 19.29 8.41 -8.42
C PRO A 233 20.06 7.97 -7.17
N VAL A 234 19.97 6.69 -6.81
CA VAL A 234 20.54 6.11 -5.59
C VAL A 234 19.88 6.64 -4.33
N LEU A 235 19.90 7.96 -4.05
CA LEU A 235 19.31 8.54 -2.83
C LEU A 235 17.82 8.19 -2.67
N ARG A 236 17.07 8.18 -3.77
CA ARG A 236 15.65 7.79 -3.75
C ARG A 236 15.41 6.37 -3.23
N GLU A 237 16.36 5.45 -3.44
CA GLU A 237 16.24 4.06 -2.99
C GLU A 237 16.37 3.94 -1.45
N PHE A 238 17.18 4.79 -0.83
CA PHE A 238 17.42 4.75 0.62
C PHE A 238 16.49 5.69 1.39
N ALA A 239 16.17 6.85 0.82
CA ALA A 239 15.48 7.92 1.53
C ALA A 239 13.95 7.92 1.35
N THR A 240 13.40 7.21 0.35
CA THR A 240 11.94 7.22 0.10
C THR A 240 11.15 6.47 1.15
N TRP A 241 11.70 5.43 1.77
CA TRP A 241 11.11 4.52 2.75
C TRP A 241 9.87 3.76 2.23
N ASN A 242 8.86 4.49 1.78
CA ASN A 242 7.66 3.95 1.15
C ASN A 242 7.30 4.87 -0.02
N LEU A 243 7.13 4.29 -1.21
CA LEU A 243 6.70 5.03 -2.41
C LEU A 243 5.20 4.88 -2.59
N LEU A 244 4.51 6.00 -2.71
CA LEU A 244 3.15 6.04 -3.24
C LEU A 244 3.18 6.42 -4.71
N LEU A 245 2.45 5.66 -5.52
CA LEU A 245 2.10 5.96 -6.91
C LEU A 245 0.60 6.17 -7.04
N VAL A 246 0.23 7.18 -7.78
CA VAL A 246 -1.15 7.41 -8.22
C VAL A 246 -1.17 7.42 -9.75
N LEU A 247 -1.90 6.47 -10.32
CA LEU A 247 -2.09 6.37 -11.76
C LEU A 247 -3.55 6.64 -12.10
N ARG A 248 -3.79 7.20 -13.27
CA ARG A 248 -5.13 7.34 -13.84
C ARG A 248 -5.25 6.47 -15.08
N ARG A 249 -6.27 5.59 -15.10
CA ARG A 249 -6.51 4.77 -16.28
C ARG A 249 -6.95 5.64 -17.45
N GLN A 250 -6.34 5.41 -18.59
CA GLN A 250 -6.74 5.99 -19.89
C GLN A 250 -7.91 5.19 -20.48
N GLY A 251 -8.67 5.83 -21.39
CA GLY A 251 -9.75 5.19 -22.14
C GLY A 251 -9.25 4.30 -23.26
#